data_a6760b93d1af72d8be9a4401f02c8ca1
#
_entry.id   a6760b93d1af72d8be9a4401f02c8ca1
#
_cell.length_a   1.000
_cell.length_b   1.000
_cell.length_c   1.000
_cell.angle_alpha   90.00
_cell.angle_beta   90.00
_cell.angle_gamma   90.00
#
_symmetry.space_group_name_H-M   'P 1'
#
loop_
_entity.id
_entity.type
_entity.pdbx_description
1 polymer ?
#
loop_
_entity_poly.entity_id
_entity_poly.type
_entity_poly.pdbx_seq_one_letter_code
_entity_poly.pdbx_strand_id
1 'polypeptide(L)'
;MYDYKKWLTERFRIERRRFDRSGVYAYTQRAMAYNSNKIEGSTLTPEQTASLFDNGTLPQSDDYYRAKDVEEMNGHFLMFNYMLDTLDEELTPELIKHLHYELKTGV
;
A
#
# COMPACT_ATOMS: atom_id res chain seq x y z
N MET A 1 -24.36 -10.33 16.19
CA MET A 1 -23.15 -10.96 15.67
C MET A 1 -22.13 -9.89 15.32
N TYR A 2 -20.88 -10.10 15.71
CA TYR A 2 -19.83 -9.11 15.47
C TYR A 2 -19.41 -9.13 14.00
N ASP A 3 -19.38 -7.94 13.37
CA ASP A 3 -18.98 -7.81 11.96
C ASP A 3 -17.51 -7.40 11.86
N TYR A 4 -16.64 -8.38 11.67
CA TYR A 4 -15.19 -8.16 11.56
C TYR A 4 -14.81 -7.30 10.37
N LYS A 5 -15.51 -7.45 9.25
CA LYS A 5 -15.20 -6.67 8.05
C LYS A 5 -15.45 -5.19 8.29
N LYS A 6 -16.58 -4.88 8.90
CA LYS A 6 -16.92 -3.49 9.23
C LYS A 6 -15.94 -2.90 10.22
N TRP A 7 -15.62 -3.65 11.28
CA TRP A 7 -14.67 -3.21 12.29
C TRP A 7 -13.29 -2.95 11.67
N LEU A 8 -12.81 -3.88 10.86
CA LEU A 8 -11.48 -3.77 10.25
C LEU A 8 -11.41 -2.58 9.28
N THR A 9 -12.47 -2.38 8.46
CA THR A 9 -12.56 -1.25 7.54
C THR A 9 -12.52 0.08 8.29
N GLU A 10 -13.29 0.22 9.36
CA GLU A 10 -13.29 1.41 10.18
C GLU A 10 -11.93 1.64 10.82
N ARG A 11 -11.30 0.58 11.29
CA ARG A 11 -9.98 0.66 11.90
C ARG A 11 -8.93 1.13 10.91
N PHE A 12 -8.94 0.60 9.69
CA PHE A 12 -8.06 1.05 8.61
C PHE A 12 -8.22 2.55 8.34
N ARG A 13 -9.47 3.01 8.24
CA ARG A 13 -9.76 4.42 7.93
C ARG A 13 -9.31 5.35 9.06
N ILE A 14 -9.52 4.97 10.29
CA ILE A 14 -9.09 5.76 11.46
C ILE A 14 -7.57 5.86 11.49
N GLU A 15 -6.88 4.73 11.37
CA GLU A 15 -5.41 4.69 11.42
C GLU A 15 -4.79 5.45 10.27
N ARG A 16 -5.38 5.35 9.07
CA ARG A 16 -4.91 6.11 7.91
C ARG A 16 -5.00 7.60 8.14
N ARG A 17 -6.14 8.09 8.67
CA ARG A 17 -6.32 9.51 8.95
C ARG A 17 -5.33 10.04 9.97
N ARG A 18 -4.95 9.21 10.94
CA ARG A 18 -3.99 9.55 11.98
C ARG A 18 -2.56 9.29 11.57
N PHE A 19 -2.36 8.66 10.44
CA PHE A 19 -1.07 8.15 9.98
C PHE A 19 -0.39 7.32 11.07
N ASP A 20 -1.16 6.37 11.63
CA ASP A 20 -0.68 5.47 12.67
C ASP A 20 0.18 4.38 12.03
N ARG A 21 1.48 4.44 12.31
CA ARG A 21 2.46 3.51 11.73
C ARG A 21 2.56 2.19 12.46
N SER A 22 1.95 2.08 13.62
CA SER A 22 2.06 0.91 14.49
C SER A 22 0.86 -0.03 14.41
N GLY A 23 -0.21 0.37 13.73
CA GLY A 23 -1.46 -0.38 13.70
C GLY A 23 -1.59 -1.33 12.52
N VAL A 24 -2.78 -1.89 12.37
CA VAL A 24 -3.07 -2.89 11.33
C VAL A 24 -3.06 -2.29 9.93
N TYR A 25 -3.41 -1.01 9.79
CA TYR A 25 -3.39 -0.33 8.50
C TYR A 25 -1.97 -0.31 7.93
N ALA A 26 -1.02 0.22 8.69
CA ALA A 26 0.37 0.33 8.25
C ALA A 26 0.99 -1.06 8.02
N TYR A 27 0.74 -1.99 8.93
CA TYR A 27 1.23 -3.36 8.77
C TYR A 27 0.71 -3.98 7.47
N THR A 28 -0.59 -3.87 7.21
CA THR A 28 -1.21 -4.46 6.01
C THR A 28 -0.67 -3.82 4.73
N GLN A 29 -0.55 -2.49 4.70
CA GLN A 29 0.01 -1.77 3.56
C GLN A 29 1.42 -2.27 3.22
N ARG A 30 2.29 -2.32 4.22
CA ARG A 30 3.67 -2.74 4.02
C ARG A 30 3.77 -4.20 3.58
N ALA A 31 3.03 -5.09 4.26
CA ALA A 31 3.08 -6.52 3.96
C ALA A 31 2.56 -6.83 2.56
N MET A 32 1.42 -6.26 2.19
CA MET A 32 0.84 -6.50 0.87
C MET A 32 1.71 -5.94 -0.24
N ALA A 33 2.20 -4.72 -0.08
CA ALA A 33 3.06 -4.09 -1.08
C ALA A 33 4.37 -4.86 -1.26
N TYR A 34 5.01 -5.24 -0.15
CA TYR A 34 6.24 -6.02 -0.21
C TYR A 34 6.02 -7.36 -0.90
N ASN A 35 5.02 -8.13 -0.48
CA ASN A 35 4.80 -9.47 -1.01
C ASN A 35 4.36 -9.43 -2.48
N SER A 36 3.49 -8.51 -2.85
CA SER A 36 3.03 -8.37 -4.24
C SER A 36 4.18 -8.00 -5.18
N ASN A 37 5.00 -7.04 -4.78
CA ASN A 37 6.13 -6.61 -5.60
C ASN A 37 7.23 -7.67 -5.68
N LYS A 38 7.43 -8.43 -4.61
CA LYS A 38 8.40 -9.52 -4.60
C LYS A 38 8.05 -10.60 -5.62
N ILE A 39 6.76 -10.94 -5.72
CA ILE A 39 6.28 -11.90 -6.73
C ILE A 39 6.62 -11.39 -8.13
N GLU A 40 6.56 -10.09 -8.36
CA GLU A 40 6.87 -9.46 -9.65
C GLU A 40 8.37 -9.21 -9.86
N GLY A 41 9.21 -9.62 -8.93
CA GLY A 41 10.66 -9.53 -9.07
C GLY A 41 11.32 -8.34 -8.43
N SER A 42 10.63 -7.62 -7.54
CA SER A 42 11.22 -6.51 -6.80
C SER A 42 12.38 -6.98 -5.92
N THR A 43 13.41 -6.17 -5.85
CA THR A 43 14.59 -6.42 -5.01
C THR A 43 14.56 -5.65 -3.69
N LEU A 44 13.50 -4.86 -3.43
CA LEU A 44 13.39 -4.10 -2.19
C LEU A 44 13.20 -5.04 -0.99
N THR A 45 13.84 -4.68 0.12
CA THR A 45 13.75 -5.42 1.37
C THR A 45 12.50 -4.99 2.16
N PRO A 46 12.08 -5.76 3.18
CA PRO A 46 11.01 -5.31 4.07
C PRO A 46 11.33 -3.97 4.75
N GLU A 47 12.58 -3.74 5.13
CA GLU A 47 13.01 -2.50 5.76
C GLU A 47 12.92 -1.31 4.80
N GLN A 48 13.32 -1.51 3.55
CA GLN A 48 13.18 -0.49 2.50
C GLN A 48 11.71 -0.17 2.23
N THR A 49 10.87 -1.19 2.18
CA THR A 49 9.43 -1.02 2.01
C THR A 49 8.84 -0.21 3.15
N ALA A 50 9.18 -0.54 4.39
CA ALA A 50 8.70 0.19 5.57
C ALA A 50 9.15 1.64 5.55
N SER A 51 10.41 1.90 5.18
CA SER A 51 10.92 3.26 5.09
C SER A 51 10.20 4.09 4.04
N LEU A 52 9.93 3.52 2.87
CA LEU A 52 9.16 4.20 1.82
C LEU A 52 7.75 4.54 2.30
N PHE A 53 7.10 3.60 2.97
CA PHE A 53 5.75 3.83 3.49
C PHE A 53 5.72 4.88 4.58
N ASP A 54 6.64 4.77 5.54
CA ASP A 54 6.67 5.64 6.73
C ASP A 54 7.18 7.05 6.43
N ASN A 55 8.19 7.18 5.58
CA ASN A 55 8.93 8.42 5.39
C ASN A 55 8.94 8.92 3.94
N GLY A 56 8.50 8.10 3.00
CA GLY A 56 8.58 8.44 1.58
C GLY A 56 9.98 8.36 0.99
N THR A 57 10.96 7.87 1.77
CA THR A 57 12.36 7.79 1.35
C THR A 57 12.95 6.44 1.71
N LEU A 58 14.03 6.08 1.04
CA LEU A 58 14.81 4.89 1.37
C LEU A 58 15.82 5.19 2.48
N PRO A 59 16.17 4.16 3.30
CA PRO A 59 17.23 4.34 4.28
C PRO A 59 18.54 4.64 3.57
N GLN A 60 19.39 5.45 4.19
CA GLN A 60 20.75 5.66 3.70
C GLN A 60 21.52 4.36 3.93
N SER A 61 21.88 3.71 2.84
CA SER A 61 22.70 2.50 2.87
C SER A 61 23.47 2.42 1.56
N ASP A 62 24.49 1.57 1.54
CA ASP A 62 25.23 1.26 0.32
C ASP A 62 24.50 0.23 -0.55
N ASP A 63 23.32 -0.21 -0.13
CA ASP A 63 22.53 -1.20 -0.85
C ASP A 63 21.99 -0.62 -2.15
N TYR A 64 22.09 -1.42 -3.18
CA TYR A 64 21.61 -1.06 -4.50
C TYR A 64 20.12 -1.27 -4.61
N TYR A 65 19.40 -0.35 -5.27
CA TYR A 65 17.99 -0.51 -5.55
C TYR A 65 17.66 0.03 -6.95
N ARG A 66 16.57 -0.47 -7.53
CA ARG A 66 16.09 -0.01 -8.84
C ARG A 66 14.99 1.03 -8.66
N ALA A 67 15.07 2.12 -9.43
CA ALA A 67 14.03 3.16 -9.41
C ALA A 67 12.65 2.58 -9.73
N LYS A 68 12.58 1.63 -10.66
CA LYS A 68 11.33 0.95 -11.00
C LYS A 68 10.68 0.28 -9.80
N ASP A 69 11.46 -0.36 -8.92
CA ASP A 69 10.94 -1.03 -7.75
C ASP A 69 10.31 -0.03 -6.78
N VAL A 70 10.93 1.16 -6.61
CA VAL A 70 10.39 2.24 -5.78
C VAL A 70 9.07 2.74 -6.34
N GLU A 71 9.00 2.99 -7.64
CA GLU A 71 7.80 3.48 -8.30
C GLU A 71 6.64 2.49 -8.17
N GLU A 72 6.91 1.21 -8.39
CA GLU A 72 5.89 0.16 -8.25
C GLU A 72 5.40 0.02 -6.82
N MET A 73 6.30 0.17 -5.84
CA MET A 73 5.94 0.13 -4.44
C MET A 73 5.00 1.30 -4.08
N ASN A 74 5.34 2.50 -4.52
CA ASN A 74 4.49 3.67 -4.31
C ASN A 74 3.12 3.51 -4.97
N GLY A 75 3.07 2.90 -6.15
CA GLY A 75 1.82 2.58 -6.83
C GLY A 75 0.93 1.67 -6.01
N HIS A 76 1.50 0.67 -5.34
CA HIS A 76 0.75 -0.21 -4.45
C HIS A 76 0.15 0.54 -3.26
N PHE A 77 0.90 1.45 -2.67
CA PHE A 77 0.37 2.26 -1.56
C PHE A 77 -0.81 3.12 -2.00
N LEU A 78 -0.70 3.75 -3.17
CA LEU A 78 -1.79 4.57 -3.73
C LEU A 78 -3.02 3.73 -4.05
N MET A 79 -2.83 2.58 -4.68
CA MET A 79 -3.91 1.66 -5.03
C MET A 79 -4.64 1.16 -3.78
N PHE A 80 -3.90 0.77 -2.75
CA PHE A 80 -4.49 0.30 -1.49
C PHE A 80 -5.34 1.40 -0.85
N ASN A 81 -4.83 2.63 -0.80
CA ASN A 81 -5.57 3.75 -0.24
C ASN A 81 -6.86 4.03 -1.03
N TYR A 82 -6.78 3.99 -2.35
CA TYR A 82 -7.96 4.18 -3.18
C TYR A 82 -8.97 3.04 -2.98
N MET A 83 -8.50 1.80 -2.89
CA MET A 83 -9.36 0.66 -2.60
C MET A 83 -10.09 0.85 -1.26
N LEU A 84 -9.36 1.30 -0.25
CA LEU A 84 -9.94 1.55 1.07
C LEU A 84 -11.02 2.63 1.03
N ASP A 85 -10.81 3.69 0.22
CA ASP A 85 -11.77 4.77 0.06
C ASP A 85 -13.04 4.34 -0.69
N THR A 86 -12.96 3.26 -1.48
CA THR A 86 -14.06 2.82 -2.36
C THR A 86 -14.66 1.48 -1.95
N LEU A 87 -14.40 1.02 -0.72
CA LEU A 87 -14.89 -0.30 -0.26
C LEU A 87 -16.41 -0.44 -0.30
N ASP A 88 -17.14 0.67 -0.16
CA ASP A 88 -18.60 0.67 -0.16
C ASP A 88 -19.19 0.79 -1.56
N GLU A 89 -18.35 0.95 -2.58
CA GLU A 89 -18.82 1.08 -3.96
C GLU A 89 -18.95 -0.28 -4.62
N GLU A 90 -19.88 -0.36 -5.58
CA GLU A 90 -20.06 -1.56 -6.37
C GLU A 90 -18.84 -1.80 -7.26
N LEU A 91 -18.44 -3.06 -7.40
CA LEU A 91 -17.33 -3.43 -8.28
C LEU A 91 -17.79 -3.30 -9.74
N THR A 92 -17.28 -2.26 -10.41
CA THR A 92 -17.59 -1.96 -11.80
C THR A 92 -16.32 -1.96 -12.63
N PRO A 93 -16.45 -2.06 -13.98
CA PRO A 93 -15.26 -1.91 -14.84
C PRO A 93 -14.56 -0.56 -14.64
N GLU A 94 -15.31 0.51 -14.37
CA GLU A 94 -14.75 1.84 -14.11
C GLU A 94 -13.93 1.86 -12.83
N LEU A 95 -14.42 1.22 -11.77
CA LEU A 95 -13.69 1.12 -10.51
C LEU A 95 -12.39 0.32 -10.69
N ILE A 96 -12.45 -0.79 -11.40
CA ILE A 96 -11.27 -1.62 -11.68
C ILE A 96 -10.24 -0.82 -12.46
N LYS A 97 -10.67 -0.07 -13.48
CA LYS A 97 -9.77 0.80 -14.24
C LYS A 97 -9.12 1.86 -13.36
N HIS A 98 -9.87 2.43 -12.44
CA HIS A 98 -9.34 3.45 -11.54
C HIS A 98 -8.31 2.87 -10.57
N LEU A 99 -8.57 1.67 -10.04
CA LEU A 99 -7.59 0.98 -9.19
C LEU A 99 -6.28 0.76 -9.95
N HIS A 100 -6.39 0.34 -11.22
CA HIS A 100 -5.22 0.15 -12.07
C HIS A 100 -4.49 1.47 -12.34
N TYR A 101 -5.25 2.55 -12.55
CA TYR A 101 -4.69 3.88 -12.73
C TYR A 101 -3.87 4.30 -11.50
N GLU A 102 -4.43 4.12 -10.29
CA GLU A 102 -3.72 4.46 -9.06
C GLU A 102 -2.42 3.66 -8.93
N LEU A 103 -2.47 2.38 -9.27
CA LEU A 103 -1.27 1.53 -9.26
C LEU A 103 -0.19 2.08 -10.19
N LYS A 104 -0.59 2.59 -11.37
CA LYS A 104 0.35 3.10 -12.38
C LYS A 104 0.85 4.51 -12.10
N THR A 105 0.14 5.31 -11.29
CA THR A 105 0.58 6.67 -10.99
C THR A 105 1.83 6.72 -10.11
N GLY A 106 2.19 5.61 -9.45
CA GLY A 106 3.44 5.50 -8.70
C GLY A 106 4.67 5.33 -9.61
N VAL A 107 4.45 5.10 -10.88
CA VAL A 107 5.50 4.84 -11.86
C VAL A 107 5.94 6.14 -12.53
#